data_b387850743810c92d23d11c2e0f175eb
#
_entry.id   b387850743810c92d23d11c2e0f175eb
#
_cell.length_a   1.000
_cell.length_b   1.000
_cell.length_c   1.000
_cell.angle_alpha   90.00
_cell.angle_beta   90.00
_cell.angle_gamma   90.00
#
_symmetry.space_group_name_H-M   'P 1'
#
loop_
_entity.id
_entity.type
_entity.pdbx_description
1 polymer ?
#
loop_
_entity_poly.entity_id
_entity_poly.type
_entity_poly.pdbx_seq_one_letter_code
_entity_poly.pdbx_strand_id
1 'polypeptide(L)'
;MNKIIILFVVLMFLTACSSEQANNDMPKKIRQPAVAGQFYPSKPGAISEKIEKFLNQAPEQSVIGQIKAIIVPHAGYDYSGTVATYAFKQLQGRKINTVVIVSN
;
A
#
# COMPACT_ATOMS: atom_id res chain seq x y z
N MET A 1 1.97 28.10 -57.49
CA MET A 1 2.13 27.87 -56.04
C MET A 1 3.02 26.67 -55.87
N ASN A 2 4.28 26.84 -55.43
CA ASN A 2 5.32 25.82 -55.51
C ASN A 2 5.06 24.67 -54.54
N LYS A 3 5.15 23.46 -55.01
CA LYS A 3 4.98 22.22 -54.20
C LYS A 3 5.89 22.21 -52.95
N ILE A 4 7.01 22.94 -53.02
CA ILE A 4 7.95 23.09 -51.90
C ILE A 4 7.35 23.91 -50.75
N ILE A 5 6.55 24.93 -51.03
CA ILE A 5 5.91 25.77 -50.01
C ILE A 5 4.84 24.99 -49.24
N ILE A 6 4.09 24.12 -49.97
CA ILE A 6 3.06 23.26 -49.34
C ILE A 6 3.71 22.22 -48.43
N LEU A 7 4.86 21.68 -48.83
CA LEU A 7 5.60 20.70 -48.01
C LEU A 7 6.13 21.34 -46.71
N PHE A 8 6.59 22.58 -46.78
CA PHE A 8 7.05 23.33 -45.57
C PHE A 8 5.91 23.68 -44.60
N VAL A 9 4.74 24.02 -45.12
CA VAL A 9 3.57 24.34 -44.28
C VAL A 9 3.04 23.06 -43.59
N VAL A 10 3.03 21.92 -44.28
CA VAL A 10 2.62 20.63 -43.66
C VAL A 10 3.62 20.15 -42.62
N LEU A 11 4.91 20.37 -42.83
CA LEU A 11 5.95 20.00 -41.87
C LEU A 11 5.90 20.88 -40.59
N MET A 12 5.48 22.13 -40.70
CA MET A 12 5.32 23.02 -39.53
C MET A 12 4.10 22.68 -38.65
N PHE A 13 3.08 22.03 -39.19
CA PHE A 13 1.91 21.60 -38.42
C PHE A 13 2.12 20.29 -37.66
N LEU A 14 3.16 19.51 -37.96
CA LEU A 14 3.46 18.22 -37.30
C LEU A 14 4.26 18.38 -36.00
N THR A 15 4.76 19.58 -35.69
CA THR A 15 5.56 19.82 -34.48
C THR A 15 4.79 20.43 -33.31
N ALA A 16 3.47 20.66 -33.44
CA ALA A 16 2.66 21.36 -32.44
C ALA A 16 1.80 20.44 -31.56
N CYS A 17 2.15 19.15 -31.42
CA CYS A 17 1.47 18.25 -30.50
C CYS A 17 2.48 17.68 -29.51
N SER A 18 3.18 18.54 -28.76
CA SER A 18 3.76 18.15 -27.49
C SER A 18 2.61 18.15 -26.49
N SER A 19 2.07 16.97 -26.22
CA SER A 19 1.22 16.76 -25.06
C SER A 19 2.11 16.96 -23.83
N GLU A 20 2.06 18.14 -23.25
CA GLU A 20 2.57 18.45 -21.94
C GLU A 20 1.75 17.60 -20.96
N GLN A 21 2.24 16.40 -20.66
CA GLN A 21 1.74 15.63 -19.53
C GLN A 21 2.03 16.47 -18.31
N ALA A 22 1.00 17.15 -17.83
CA ALA A 22 1.02 17.79 -16.52
C ALA A 22 1.30 16.68 -15.51
N ASN A 23 2.55 16.63 -15.06
CA ASN A 23 2.98 15.78 -13.97
C ASN A 23 2.28 16.33 -12.72
N ASN A 24 1.08 15.82 -12.42
CA ASN A 24 0.34 16.12 -11.20
C ASN A 24 0.98 15.39 -10.00
N ASP A 25 2.29 15.45 -9.89
CA ASP A 25 3.02 15.07 -8.69
C ASP A 25 2.79 16.13 -7.60
N MET A 26 1.58 16.20 -7.07
CA MET A 26 1.39 16.83 -5.78
C MET A 26 2.26 16.08 -4.78
N PRO A 27 3.11 16.77 -4.00
CA PRO A 27 3.96 16.10 -3.03
C PRO A 27 3.08 15.27 -2.10
N LYS A 28 3.23 13.94 -2.15
CA LYS A 28 2.46 13.02 -1.33
C LYS A 28 2.70 13.38 0.13
N LYS A 29 1.70 13.93 0.79
CA LYS A 29 1.80 14.29 2.21
C LYS A 29 1.97 13.01 3.02
N ILE A 30 3.18 12.71 3.43
CA ILE A 30 3.51 11.54 4.24
C ILE A 30 3.29 11.90 5.71
N ARG A 31 2.37 11.18 6.37
CA ARG A 31 2.19 11.28 7.81
C ARG A 31 3.33 10.54 8.51
N GLN A 32 4.07 11.24 9.36
CA GLN A 32 5.11 10.61 10.16
C GLN A 32 4.49 9.72 11.27
N PRO A 33 5.13 8.60 11.61
CA PRO A 33 4.63 7.70 12.65
C PRO A 33 4.73 8.36 14.04
N ALA A 34 3.57 8.58 14.68
CA ALA A 34 3.50 9.31 15.95
C ALA A 34 3.91 8.48 17.17
N VAL A 35 3.79 7.14 17.11
CA VAL A 35 3.95 6.23 18.26
C VAL A 35 5.00 5.13 18.01
N ALA A 36 5.86 5.34 17.02
CA ALA A 36 6.99 4.45 16.75
C ALA A 36 7.97 4.45 17.95
N GLY A 37 8.40 3.26 18.34
CA GLY A 37 9.24 3.05 19.53
C GLY A 37 8.45 2.94 20.85
N GLN A 38 7.15 3.23 20.84
CA GLN A 38 6.27 3.08 22.01
C GLN A 38 5.27 1.95 21.83
N PHE A 39 4.49 1.97 20.74
CA PHE A 39 3.47 0.96 20.45
C PHE A 39 3.97 -0.15 19.55
N TYR A 40 4.99 0.11 18.76
CA TYR A 40 5.66 -0.83 17.88
C TYR A 40 7.12 -0.38 17.67
N PRO A 41 8.03 -1.27 17.22
CA PRO A 41 9.42 -0.91 16.98
C PRO A 41 9.56 0.25 16.00
N SER A 42 10.52 1.15 16.21
CA SER A 42 10.76 2.29 15.32
C SER A 42 11.49 1.93 14.02
N LYS A 43 12.24 0.81 14.02
CA LYS A 43 13.02 0.37 12.86
C LYS A 43 12.20 -0.61 12.01
N PRO A 44 12.11 -0.41 10.68
CA PRO A 44 11.33 -1.30 9.80
C PRO A 44 11.70 -2.77 9.92
N GLY A 45 12.99 -3.11 9.97
CA GLY A 45 13.44 -4.49 10.14
C GLY A 45 12.95 -5.13 11.45
N ALA A 46 12.98 -4.40 12.55
CA ALA A 46 12.48 -4.89 13.83
C ALA A 46 10.95 -5.05 13.85
N ILE A 47 10.21 -4.25 13.06
CA ILE A 47 8.77 -4.45 12.86
C ILE A 47 8.52 -5.77 12.15
N SER A 48 9.21 -6.02 11.04
CA SER A 48 9.06 -7.25 10.25
C SER A 48 9.39 -8.48 11.09
N GLU A 49 10.52 -8.48 11.77
CA GLU A 49 10.94 -9.57 12.65
C GLU A 49 9.90 -9.88 13.74
N LYS A 50 9.34 -8.82 14.35
CA LYS A 50 8.32 -8.98 15.39
C LYS A 50 7.01 -9.55 14.84
N ILE A 51 6.58 -9.11 13.66
CA ILE A 51 5.39 -9.64 12.98
C ILE A 51 5.62 -11.11 12.59
N GLU A 52 6.75 -11.46 12.01
CA GLU A 52 7.10 -12.83 11.65
C GLU A 52 7.10 -13.74 12.87
N LYS A 53 7.67 -13.30 14.00
CA LYS A 53 7.64 -14.03 15.25
C LYS A 53 6.21 -14.34 15.69
N PHE A 54 5.32 -13.35 15.67
CA PHE A 54 3.91 -13.55 16.03
C PHE A 54 3.22 -14.51 15.07
N LEU A 55 3.43 -14.37 13.76
CA LEU A 55 2.85 -15.23 12.74
C LEU A 55 3.30 -16.70 12.91
N ASN A 56 4.57 -16.90 13.24
CA ASN A 56 5.12 -18.24 13.49
C ASN A 56 4.60 -18.88 14.77
N GLN A 57 4.23 -18.09 15.77
CA GLN A 57 3.64 -18.56 17.03
C GLN A 57 2.14 -18.82 16.94
N ALA A 58 1.45 -18.19 15.99
CA ALA A 58 0.02 -18.41 15.82
C ALA A 58 -0.24 -19.83 15.24
N PRO A 59 -1.21 -20.55 15.82
CA PRO A 59 -1.54 -21.90 15.35
C PRO A 59 -2.10 -21.87 13.93
N GLU A 60 -1.89 -22.98 13.21
CA GLU A 60 -2.56 -23.22 11.93
C GLU A 60 -4.04 -23.51 12.18
N GLN A 61 -4.87 -22.52 11.97
CA GLN A 61 -6.32 -22.64 12.02
C GLN A 61 -6.90 -22.16 10.69
N SER A 62 -7.78 -22.94 10.11
CA SER A 62 -8.49 -22.53 8.90
C SER A 62 -9.94 -22.20 9.23
N VAL A 63 -10.37 -21.03 8.81
CA VAL A 63 -11.78 -20.66 8.86
C VAL A 63 -12.47 -21.18 7.61
N ILE A 64 -13.56 -21.94 7.80
CA ILE A 64 -14.36 -22.44 6.69
C ILE A 64 -15.12 -21.28 6.05
N GLY A 65 -15.05 -21.18 4.73
CA GLY A 65 -15.76 -20.17 3.96
C GLY A 65 -14.90 -18.97 3.58
N GLN A 66 -15.57 -17.92 3.12
CA GLN A 66 -14.94 -16.70 2.63
C GLN A 66 -14.86 -15.64 3.72
N ILE A 67 -13.66 -15.25 4.12
CA ILE A 67 -13.46 -14.17 5.08
C ILE A 67 -13.85 -12.85 4.41
N LYS A 68 -14.78 -12.12 5.01
CA LYS A 68 -15.24 -10.79 4.56
C LYS A 68 -14.66 -9.67 5.38
N ALA A 69 -14.40 -9.91 6.67
CA ALA A 69 -13.80 -8.94 7.59
C ALA A 69 -13.08 -9.68 8.70
N ILE A 70 -12.14 -9.00 9.33
CA ILE A 70 -11.51 -9.42 10.57
C ILE A 70 -11.64 -8.29 11.60
N ILE A 71 -11.79 -8.65 12.85
CA ILE A 71 -11.77 -7.72 13.99
C ILE A 71 -10.60 -8.11 14.86
N VAL A 72 -9.73 -7.16 15.15
CA VAL A 72 -8.50 -7.38 15.91
C VAL A 72 -8.32 -6.32 16.99
N PRO A 73 -7.69 -6.64 18.13
CA PRO A 73 -7.32 -5.63 19.11
C PRO A 73 -6.24 -4.71 18.51
N HIS A 74 -6.23 -3.45 18.92
CA HIS A 74 -5.34 -2.41 18.38
C HIS A 74 -4.46 -1.71 19.46
N ALA A 75 -4.12 -2.39 20.52
CA ALA A 75 -3.12 -1.93 21.49
C ALA A 75 -1.70 -2.04 20.88
N GLY A 76 -0.69 -1.62 21.66
CA GLY A 76 0.70 -1.82 21.24
C GLY A 76 1.02 -3.29 20.96
N TYR A 77 1.99 -3.53 20.09
CA TYR A 77 2.34 -4.87 19.61
C TYR A 77 2.61 -5.89 20.72
N ASP A 78 3.20 -5.45 21.83
CA ASP A 78 3.49 -6.35 22.96
C ASP A 78 2.25 -6.85 23.68
N TYR A 79 1.15 -6.11 23.59
CA TYR A 79 -0.11 -6.44 24.26
C TYR A 79 -1.11 -7.15 23.33
N SER A 80 -1.22 -6.71 22.11
CA SER A 80 -2.26 -7.19 21.18
C SER A 80 -1.73 -7.99 19.99
N GLY A 81 -0.44 -7.93 19.71
CA GLY A 81 0.15 -8.52 18.51
C GLY A 81 -0.12 -10.02 18.39
N THR A 82 0.09 -10.78 19.46
CA THR A 82 -0.17 -12.22 19.48
C THR A 82 -1.63 -12.56 19.15
N VAL A 83 -2.58 -11.85 19.77
CA VAL A 83 -4.03 -12.11 19.53
C VAL A 83 -4.43 -11.65 18.13
N ALA A 84 -3.99 -10.47 17.70
CA ALA A 84 -4.28 -9.96 16.37
C ALA A 84 -3.79 -10.92 15.27
N THR A 85 -2.67 -11.57 15.50
CA THR A 85 -2.04 -12.47 14.53
C THR A 85 -2.87 -13.71 14.21
N TYR A 86 -3.71 -14.19 15.14
CA TYR A 86 -4.65 -15.28 14.85
C TYR A 86 -5.59 -14.94 13.69
N ALA A 87 -6.05 -13.70 13.62
CA ALA A 87 -6.90 -13.24 12.54
C ALA A 87 -6.09 -12.95 11.26
N PHE A 88 -4.96 -12.26 11.37
CA PHE A 88 -4.12 -11.95 10.21
C PHE A 88 -3.56 -13.19 9.53
N LYS A 89 -3.23 -14.24 10.27
CA LYS A 89 -2.75 -15.50 9.71
C LYS A 89 -3.77 -16.15 8.76
N GLN A 90 -5.06 -15.95 9.00
CA GLN A 90 -6.13 -16.42 8.11
C GLN A 90 -6.12 -15.75 6.72
N LEU A 91 -5.43 -14.63 6.59
CA LEU A 91 -5.30 -13.89 5.33
C LEU A 91 -4.05 -14.27 4.53
N GLN A 92 -3.12 -15.01 5.12
CA GLN A 92 -1.89 -15.39 4.42
C GLN A 92 -2.20 -16.22 3.17
N GLY A 93 -1.50 -15.95 2.08
CA GLY A 93 -1.68 -16.61 0.79
C GLY A 93 -2.97 -16.22 0.04
N ARG A 94 -3.84 -15.38 0.60
CA ARG A 94 -5.07 -14.92 -0.08
C ARG A 94 -4.76 -13.72 -0.97
N LYS A 95 -5.35 -13.69 -2.16
CA LYS A 95 -5.28 -12.52 -3.05
C LYS A 95 -6.30 -11.50 -2.57
N ILE A 96 -5.82 -10.38 -2.03
CA ILE A 96 -6.64 -9.27 -1.54
C ILE A 96 -6.32 -8.04 -2.38
N ASN A 97 -7.30 -7.51 -3.10
CA ASN A 97 -7.10 -6.36 -3.98
C ASN A 97 -7.29 -5.02 -3.24
N THR A 98 -8.15 -5.00 -2.23
CA THR A 98 -8.48 -3.77 -1.48
C THR A 98 -8.65 -4.10 -0.01
N VAL A 99 -8.07 -3.27 0.85
CA VAL A 99 -8.23 -3.35 2.30
C VAL A 99 -8.84 -2.02 2.78
N VAL A 100 -9.92 -2.11 3.55
CA VAL A 100 -10.52 -0.97 4.24
C VAL A 100 -10.24 -1.14 5.73
N ILE A 101 -9.61 -0.14 6.35
CA ILE A 101 -9.28 -0.14 7.78
C ILE A 101 -10.22 0.86 8.45
N VAL A 102 -10.94 0.38 9.47
CA VAL A 102 -11.78 1.21 10.33
C VAL A 102 -11.17 1.19 11.73
N SER A 103 -10.76 2.34 12.19
CA SER A 103 -10.15 2.53 13.51
C SER A 103 -10.45 3.95 14.01
N ASN A 104 -10.49 4.14 15.31
CA ASN A 104 -10.54 5.45 15.96
C ASN A 104 -9.14 6.05 16.15
#